data_c0cf0a9a5e055f548f1ceaa518fb2b39
#
_entry.id   c0cf0a9a5e055f548f1ceaa518fb2b39
#
_cell.length_a   1.000
_cell.length_b   1.000
_cell.length_c   1.000
_cell.angle_alpha   90.00
_cell.angle_beta   90.00
_cell.angle_gamma   90.00
#
_symmetry.space_group_name_H-M   'P 1'
#
loop_
_entity.id
_entity.type
_entity.pdbx_description
1 polymer ?
#
loop_
_entity_poly.entity_id
_entity_poly.type
_entity_poly.pdbx_seq_one_letter_code
_entity_poly.pdbx_strand_id
1 'polypeptide(L)'
;IALIIYFLAWPVPIEPVSWKSPRDTSSDQIFSLNQRLKDIEIFWDNDGYSGPEDIVLKNNKIYVGYDNGIIMSNDGIFSNTKGRPLGMAFDSQENLIVADAIRGLISIDINGEVKILSTQSDSDKIPFNFVDDLDIASDGKIYFSDASSKYGYGSDRLELLEHTPNGRLLVYDPATKETTTLIEDLYFANGVALSTDESFLLVNETFMYRIQKYWLKGEKAGTSEVFIENLPGFPDNVSSNEEGIFWVALFNPRNDFIEMSSN
;
A
#
# COMPACT_ATOMS: atom_id res chain seq x y z
N ILE A 1 30.67 4.35 -31.21
CA ILE A 1 29.54 5.08 -31.83
C ILE A 1 28.35 4.15 -32.00
N ALA A 2 28.49 2.98 -32.70
CA ALA A 2 27.37 2.03 -32.91
C ALA A 2 26.70 1.57 -31.61
N LEU A 3 27.45 1.28 -30.54
CA LEU A 3 26.93 0.90 -29.24
C LEU A 3 26.11 2.02 -28.57
N ILE A 4 26.58 3.26 -28.72
CA ILE A 4 25.85 4.44 -28.19
C ILE A 4 24.54 4.64 -28.94
N ILE A 5 24.57 4.52 -30.30
CA ILE A 5 23.35 4.60 -31.10
C ILE A 5 22.36 3.48 -30.75
N TYR A 6 22.87 2.26 -30.53
CA TYR A 6 22.04 1.13 -30.09
C TYR A 6 21.32 1.44 -28.78
N PHE A 7 22.02 1.93 -27.75
CA PHE A 7 21.39 2.29 -26.47
C PHE A 7 20.42 3.47 -26.58
N LEU A 8 20.74 4.46 -27.43
CA LEU A 8 19.86 5.61 -27.65
C LEU A 8 18.62 5.27 -28.50
N ALA A 9 18.70 4.23 -29.32
CA ALA A 9 17.60 3.79 -30.20
C ALA A 9 16.82 2.59 -29.64
N TRP A 10 17.27 2.00 -28.52
CA TRP A 10 16.59 0.87 -27.90
C TRP A 10 15.27 1.35 -27.28
N PRO A 11 14.14 0.70 -27.60
CA PRO A 11 12.87 1.08 -27.01
C PRO A 11 12.91 0.80 -25.50
N VAL A 12 12.72 1.83 -24.67
CA VAL A 12 12.53 1.66 -23.23
C VAL A 12 11.06 1.35 -22.96
N PRO A 13 10.74 0.48 -22.00
CA PRO A 13 9.36 0.06 -21.72
C PRO A 13 8.56 1.07 -20.90
N ILE A 14 9.03 2.31 -20.79
CA ILE A 14 8.43 3.39 -20.00
C ILE A 14 8.36 4.68 -20.81
N GLU A 15 7.43 5.54 -20.47
CA GLU A 15 7.27 6.90 -21.00
C GLU A 15 7.50 7.92 -19.86
N PRO A 16 8.75 8.17 -19.46
CA PRO A 16 9.04 8.93 -18.24
C PRO A 16 8.57 10.38 -18.37
N VAL A 17 7.95 10.85 -17.30
CA VAL A 17 7.44 12.21 -17.18
C VAL A 17 8.39 13.03 -16.31
N SER A 18 8.77 14.20 -16.77
CA SER A 18 9.54 15.15 -15.96
C SER A 18 8.64 15.67 -14.83
N TRP A 19 9.11 15.60 -13.59
CA TRP A 19 8.41 16.07 -12.42
C TRP A 19 9.35 16.91 -11.54
N LYS A 20 8.77 17.68 -10.64
CA LYS A 20 9.56 18.44 -9.68
C LYS A 20 9.50 17.74 -8.34
N SER A 21 10.64 17.24 -7.87
CA SER A 21 10.72 16.65 -6.54
C SER A 21 10.28 17.66 -5.47
N PRO A 22 9.44 17.25 -4.51
CA PRO A 22 9.09 18.10 -3.37
C PRO A 22 10.32 18.46 -2.53
N ARG A 23 10.21 19.52 -1.74
CA ARG A 23 11.29 19.95 -0.83
C ARG A 23 11.75 18.78 0.05
N ASP A 24 13.06 18.55 0.11
CA ASP A 24 13.63 17.61 1.07
C ASP A 24 13.61 18.19 2.49
N THR A 25 12.99 17.46 3.40
CA THR A 25 12.86 17.81 4.83
C THR A 25 13.65 16.88 5.74
N SER A 26 14.46 15.98 5.20
CA SER A 26 15.24 15.00 5.99
C SER A 26 16.14 15.66 7.04
N SER A 27 16.58 16.90 6.80
CA SER A 27 17.36 17.71 7.73
C SER A 27 16.54 18.56 8.71
N ASP A 28 15.20 18.59 8.56
CA ASP A 28 14.36 19.38 9.45
C ASP A 28 14.33 18.74 10.86
N GLN A 29 14.32 19.57 11.90
CA GLN A 29 14.40 19.11 13.30
C GLN A 29 13.29 18.10 13.66
N ILE A 30 12.09 18.23 13.06
CA ILE A 30 10.95 17.34 13.30
C ILE A 30 11.24 15.89 12.85
N PHE A 31 12.10 15.72 11.84
CA PHE A 31 12.51 14.41 11.30
C PHE A 31 13.93 14.03 11.72
N SER A 32 14.50 14.70 12.75
CA SER A 32 15.85 14.38 13.20
C SER A 32 15.98 12.93 13.62
N LEU A 33 17.09 12.31 13.19
CA LEU A 33 17.41 10.92 13.53
C LEU A 33 17.45 10.74 15.05
N ASN A 34 16.90 9.62 15.49
CA ASN A 34 16.92 9.20 16.90
C ASN A 34 17.26 7.72 17.02
N GLN A 35 17.39 7.23 18.23
CA GLN A 35 17.73 5.84 18.51
C GLN A 35 16.66 5.13 19.34
N ARG A 36 15.41 5.51 19.22
CA ARG A 36 14.32 4.92 20.01
C ARG A 36 14.10 3.44 19.71
N LEU A 37 14.42 3.02 18.48
CA LEU A 37 14.28 1.63 18.01
C LEU A 37 15.62 0.88 17.95
N LYS A 38 16.68 1.36 18.62
CA LYS A 38 17.99 0.70 18.59
C LYS A 38 18.03 -0.67 19.29
N ASP A 39 17.20 -0.83 20.31
CA ASP A 39 17.13 -2.03 21.14
C ASP A 39 15.88 -2.84 20.75
N ILE A 40 15.85 -3.32 19.49
CA ILE A 40 14.74 -4.17 18.99
C ILE A 40 14.90 -5.60 19.49
N GLU A 41 13.80 -6.25 19.80
CA GLU A 41 13.73 -7.67 20.07
C GLU A 41 13.20 -8.40 18.83
N ILE A 42 13.90 -9.45 18.38
CA ILE A 42 13.42 -10.30 17.29
C ILE A 42 12.45 -11.30 17.90
N PHE A 43 11.17 -11.09 17.64
CA PHE A 43 10.12 -11.92 18.20
C PHE A 43 9.89 -13.22 17.39
N TRP A 44 10.10 -13.17 16.08
CA TRP A 44 9.86 -14.29 15.18
C TRP A 44 10.92 -14.31 14.08
N ASP A 45 11.79 -15.29 14.14
CA ASP A 45 12.76 -15.58 13.08
C ASP A 45 12.26 -16.82 12.33
N ASN A 46 11.88 -16.64 11.09
CA ASN A 46 11.27 -17.68 10.29
C ASN A 46 12.17 -18.04 9.11
N ASP A 47 13.15 -18.90 9.38
CA ASP A 47 14.12 -19.40 8.40
C ASP A 47 13.42 -19.99 7.18
N GLY A 48 13.65 -19.41 6.01
CA GLY A 48 13.21 -19.92 4.71
C GLY A 48 12.04 -19.18 4.06
N TYR A 49 11.50 -18.15 4.71
CA TYR A 49 10.51 -17.25 4.12
C TYR A 49 11.08 -15.84 4.01
N SER A 50 10.79 -15.14 2.90
CA SER A 50 11.28 -13.79 2.66
C SER A 50 10.15 -12.79 2.41
N GLY A 51 10.47 -11.49 2.51
CA GLY A 51 9.56 -10.40 2.25
C GLY A 51 8.31 -10.39 3.12
N PRO A 52 8.42 -10.52 4.47
CA PRO A 52 7.27 -10.24 5.32
C PRO A 52 6.90 -8.77 5.14
N GLU A 53 5.62 -8.51 4.98
CA GLU A 53 5.18 -7.15 4.65
C GLU A 53 4.22 -6.62 5.70
N ASP A 54 3.14 -7.31 5.99
CA ASP A 54 2.19 -6.91 7.03
C ASP A 54 2.03 -7.95 8.14
N ILE A 55 1.64 -7.48 9.32
CA ILE A 55 1.45 -8.28 10.53
C ILE A 55 0.11 -7.97 11.16
N VAL A 56 -0.74 -8.98 11.26
CA VAL A 56 -2.05 -8.87 11.90
C VAL A 56 -2.13 -9.72 13.15
N LEU A 57 -2.69 -9.13 14.21
CA LEU A 57 -2.93 -9.78 15.48
C LEU A 57 -4.41 -10.14 15.64
N LYS A 58 -4.70 -11.42 15.91
CA LYS A 58 -6.06 -11.88 16.24
C LYS A 58 -6.00 -13.00 17.28
N ASN A 59 -6.72 -12.83 18.39
CA ASN A 59 -6.83 -13.86 19.43
C ASN A 59 -5.47 -14.39 19.93
N ASN A 60 -4.50 -13.51 20.19
CA ASN A 60 -3.11 -13.82 20.55
C ASN A 60 -2.32 -14.58 19.47
N LYS A 61 -2.80 -14.65 18.25
CA LYS A 61 -2.06 -15.17 17.11
C LYS A 61 -1.57 -14.02 16.23
N ILE A 62 -0.36 -14.19 15.74
CA ILE A 62 0.26 -13.31 14.75
C ILE A 62 0.08 -13.96 13.39
N TYR A 63 -0.34 -13.19 12.39
CA TYR A 63 -0.39 -13.62 11.00
C TYR A 63 0.55 -12.74 10.19
N VAL A 64 1.34 -13.35 9.31
CA VAL A 64 2.36 -12.67 8.50
C VAL A 64 2.27 -13.15 7.07
N GLY A 65 2.16 -12.23 6.11
CA GLY A 65 2.19 -12.50 4.68
C GLY A 65 3.64 -12.50 4.13
N TYR A 66 3.96 -13.43 3.21
CA TYR A 66 5.28 -13.58 2.62
C TYR A 66 5.27 -13.50 1.09
N ASP A 67 6.44 -13.24 0.48
CA ASP A 67 6.58 -12.99 -0.96
C ASP A 67 6.20 -14.19 -1.86
N ASN A 68 6.17 -15.39 -1.32
CA ASN A 68 5.79 -16.61 -2.02
C ASN A 68 4.30 -16.98 -1.92
N GLY A 69 3.46 -16.06 -1.40
CA GLY A 69 2.03 -16.23 -1.25
C GLY A 69 1.61 -16.95 0.04
N ILE A 70 2.54 -17.38 0.87
CA ILE A 70 2.23 -18.04 2.14
C ILE A 70 1.86 -17.00 3.18
N ILE A 71 0.82 -17.31 3.95
CA ILE A 71 0.47 -16.61 5.19
C ILE A 71 0.71 -17.58 6.34
N MET A 72 1.61 -17.19 7.23
CA MET A 72 1.96 -17.95 8.43
C MET A 72 1.20 -17.43 9.65
N SER A 73 0.95 -18.34 10.59
CA SER A 73 0.57 -17.98 11.95
C SER A 73 1.54 -18.64 12.95
N ASN A 74 1.40 -18.35 14.25
CA ASN A 74 2.15 -19.03 15.31
C ASN A 74 1.98 -20.56 15.27
N ASP A 75 0.89 -21.05 14.70
CA ASP A 75 0.58 -22.49 14.63
C ASP A 75 1.13 -23.15 13.33
N GLY A 76 1.77 -22.39 12.45
CA GLY A 76 2.27 -22.84 11.16
C GLY A 76 1.60 -22.16 9.96
N ILE A 77 1.66 -22.80 8.79
CA ILE A 77 1.05 -22.25 7.57
C ILE A 77 -0.48 -22.15 7.77
N PHE A 78 -1.00 -20.93 7.68
CA PHE A 78 -2.44 -20.68 7.73
C PHE A 78 -3.08 -20.83 6.35
N SER A 79 -2.48 -20.23 5.32
CA SER A 79 -3.00 -20.26 3.95
C SER A 79 -1.90 -20.05 2.92
N ASN A 80 -2.23 -20.27 1.64
CA ASN A 80 -1.39 -19.91 0.51
C ASN A 80 -2.24 -19.23 -0.56
N THR A 81 -2.08 -17.93 -0.75
CA THR A 81 -2.81 -17.14 -1.74
C THR A 81 -2.41 -17.48 -3.17
N LYS A 82 -1.21 -18.06 -3.36
CA LYS A 82 -0.55 -18.23 -4.67
C LYS A 82 -0.34 -16.89 -5.40
N GLY A 83 -0.27 -15.82 -4.66
CA GLY A 83 -0.04 -14.45 -5.10
C GLY A 83 1.04 -13.79 -4.27
N ARG A 84 0.83 -12.53 -3.92
CA ARG A 84 1.66 -11.74 -3.03
C ARG A 84 0.76 -11.04 -2.00
N PRO A 85 0.51 -11.65 -0.84
CA PRO A 85 -0.20 -10.99 0.25
C PRO A 85 0.63 -9.81 0.77
N LEU A 86 0.02 -8.66 0.83
CA LEU A 86 0.54 -7.41 1.40
C LEU A 86 -0.35 -7.03 2.59
N GLY A 87 -1.10 -5.94 2.54
CA GLY A 87 -1.96 -5.52 3.63
C GLY A 87 -3.03 -6.54 4.01
N MET A 88 -3.29 -6.69 5.31
CA MET A 88 -4.21 -7.70 5.84
C MET A 88 -5.02 -7.14 7.00
N ALA A 89 -6.30 -7.51 7.12
CA ALA A 89 -7.14 -7.22 8.27
C ALA A 89 -8.21 -8.30 8.46
N PHE A 90 -8.65 -8.53 9.69
CA PHE A 90 -9.77 -9.42 9.96
C PHE A 90 -11.10 -8.67 9.89
N ASP A 91 -12.06 -9.23 9.15
CA ASP A 91 -13.43 -8.74 9.15
C ASP A 91 -14.20 -9.16 10.44
N SER A 92 -15.43 -8.67 10.58
CA SER A 92 -16.30 -8.99 11.71
C SER A 92 -16.77 -10.46 11.73
N GLN A 93 -16.58 -11.19 10.64
CA GLN A 93 -16.92 -12.62 10.48
C GLN A 93 -15.71 -13.52 10.69
N GLU A 94 -14.57 -12.95 11.12
CA GLU A 94 -13.29 -13.62 11.35
C GLU A 94 -12.61 -14.15 10.09
N ASN A 95 -13.00 -13.68 8.88
CA ASN A 95 -12.22 -13.92 7.68
C ASN A 95 -11.04 -12.95 7.64
N LEU A 96 -9.88 -13.43 7.19
CA LEU A 96 -8.73 -12.58 6.89
C LEU A 96 -8.91 -11.99 5.49
N ILE A 97 -9.10 -10.69 5.42
CA ILE A 97 -9.14 -9.95 4.17
C ILE A 97 -7.71 -9.57 3.81
N VAL A 98 -7.35 -9.76 2.57
CA VAL A 98 -5.97 -9.56 2.09
C VAL A 98 -5.98 -8.72 0.82
N ALA A 99 -5.17 -7.69 0.82
CA ALA A 99 -4.71 -6.99 -0.37
C ALA A 99 -3.59 -7.84 -1.00
N ASP A 100 -3.89 -8.52 -2.09
CA ASP A 100 -2.90 -9.37 -2.76
C ASP A 100 -2.50 -8.73 -4.09
N ALA A 101 -1.24 -8.34 -4.22
CA ALA A 101 -0.74 -7.61 -5.38
C ALA A 101 -0.92 -8.34 -6.73
N ILE A 102 -1.13 -9.65 -6.70
CA ILE A 102 -1.30 -10.49 -7.90
C ILE A 102 -2.76 -10.95 -8.05
N ARG A 103 -3.45 -11.21 -6.93
CA ARG A 103 -4.78 -11.81 -6.93
C ARG A 103 -5.91 -10.80 -6.77
N GLY A 104 -5.59 -9.55 -6.42
CA GLY A 104 -6.57 -8.52 -6.10
C GLY A 104 -7.02 -8.54 -4.64
N LEU A 105 -8.23 -8.12 -4.36
CA LEU A 105 -8.82 -8.18 -3.02
C LEU A 105 -9.38 -9.57 -2.78
N ILE A 106 -8.89 -10.26 -1.74
CA ILE A 106 -9.29 -11.64 -1.41
C ILE A 106 -9.73 -11.77 0.04
N SER A 107 -10.49 -12.81 0.34
CA SER A 107 -10.89 -13.21 1.68
C SER A 107 -10.44 -14.64 1.94
N ILE A 108 -9.96 -14.92 3.14
CA ILE A 108 -9.51 -16.24 3.58
C ILE A 108 -10.32 -16.61 4.82
N ASP A 109 -11.01 -17.71 4.75
CA ASP A 109 -11.82 -18.20 5.88
C ASP A 109 -10.96 -18.86 6.97
N ILE A 110 -11.59 -19.23 8.09
CA ILE A 110 -10.91 -19.86 9.23
C ILE A 110 -10.22 -21.18 8.89
N ASN A 111 -10.59 -21.85 7.79
CA ASN A 111 -9.96 -23.08 7.30
C ASN A 111 -8.80 -22.81 6.34
N GLY A 112 -8.50 -21.56 6.05
CA GLY A 112 -7.45 -21.13 5.11
C GLY A 112 -7.89 -21.16 3.63
N GLU A 113 -9.19 -21.31 3.35
CA GLU A 113 -9.71 -21.32 1.98
C GLU A 113 -9.80 -19.90 1.40
N VAL A 114 -9.20 -19.72 0.22
CA VAL A 114 -9.09 -18.42 -0.45
C VAL A 114 -10.25 -18.19 -1.39
N LYS A 115 -10.91 -17.03 -1.25
CA LYS A 115 -11.96 -16.54 -2.13
C LYS A 115 -11.61 -15.17 -2.67
N ILE A 116 -11.70 -14.97 -3.98
CA ILE A 116 -11.56 -13.63 -4.60
C ILE A 116 -12.83 -12.82 -4.33
N LEU A 117 -12.66 -11.61 -3.82
CA LEU A 117 -13.73 -10.62 -3.62
C LEU A 117 -13.85 -9.71 -4.82
N SER A 118 -12.72 -9.13 -5.29
CA SER A 118 -12.67 -8.20 -6.41
C SER A 118 -11.32 -8.23 -7.12
N THR A 119 -11.34 -8.02 -8.46
CA THR A 119 -10.14 -7.92 -9.29
C THR A 119 -10.15 -6.69 -10.20
N GLN A 120 -11.19 -5.88 -10.12
CA GLN A 120 -11.34 -4.65 -10.89
C GLN A 120 -12.28 -3.68 -10.16
N SER A 121 -12.18 -2.42 -10.49
CA SER A 121 -13.21 -1.45 -10.10
C SER A 121 -14.46 -1.60 -10.97
N ASP A 122 -15.64 -1.56 -10.34
CA ASP A 122 -16.92 -1.62 -11.06
C ASP A 122 -17.34 -0.27 -11.62
N SER A 123 -16.84 0.81 -11.05
CA SER A 123 -17.16 2.18 -11.51
C SER A 123 -16.48 2.55 -12.82
N ASP A 124 -15.24 2.12 -13.03
CA ASP A 124 -14.43 2.45 -14.22
C ASP A 124 -14.05 1.25 -15.09
N LYS A 125 -14.28 0.02 -14.58
CA LYS A 125 -13.95 -1.26 -15.22
C LYS A 125 -12.44 -1.46 -15.45
N ILE A 126 -11.60 -0.76 -14.70
CA ILE A 126 -10.14 -0.92 -14.77
C ILE A 126 -9.71 -2.04 -13.83
N PRO A 127 -9.01 -3.08 -14.31
CA PRO A 127 -8.45 -4.13 -13.49
C PRO A 127 -7.44 -3.60 -12.47
N PHE A 128 -7.27 -4.32 -11.36
CA PHE A 128 -6.16 -4.08 -10.44
C PHE A 128 -4.90 -4.77 -10.94
N ASN A 129 -3.76 -4.12 -10.75
CA ASN A 129 -2.47 -4.72 -11.05
C ASN A 129 -1.55 -4.82 -9.83
N PHE A 130 -1.82 -4.01 -8.78
CA PHE A 130 -0.98 -3.98 -7.59
C PHE A 130 -1.80 -3.57 -6.36
N VAL A 131 -2.72 -4.44 -5.90
CA VAL A 131 -3.45 -4.17 -4.66
C VAL A 131 -2.49 -4.27 -3.49
N ASP A 132 -2.39 -3.20 -2.67
CA ASP A 132 -1.28 -3.03 -1.73
C ASP A 132 -1.73 -3.12 -0.26
N ASP A 133 -2.55 -2.19 0.20
CA ASP A 133 -2.96 -2.15 1.61
C ASP A 133 -4.48 -1.96 1.75
N LEU A 134 -5.00 -2.24 2.95
CA LEU A 134 -6.43 -2.12 3.24
C LEU A 134 -6.73 -1.79 4.70
N ASP A 135 -7.89 -1.19 4.94
CA ASP A 135 -8.51 -1.10 6.25
C ASP A 135 -10.03 -1.32 6.15
N ILE A 136 -10.65 -1.81 7.22
CA ILE A 136 -12.04 -2.23 7.25
C ILE A 136 -12.84 -1.36 8.21
N ALA A 137 -13.86 -0.68 7.67
CA ALA A 137 -14.76 0.14 8.47
C ALA A 137 -15.74 -0.71 9.30
N SER A 138 -16.32 -0.10 10.31
CA SER A 138 -17.31 -0.74 11.21
C SER A 138 -18.57 -1.20 10.49
N ASP A 139 -18.90 -0.62 9.32
CA ASP A 139 -20.02 -1.04 8.47
C ASP A 139 -19.65 -2.22 7.54
N GLY A 140 -18.41 -2.68 7.61
CA GLY A 140 -17.87 -3.80 6.83
C GLY A 140 -17.32 -3.41 5.45
N LYS A 141 -17.37 -2.15 5.06
CA LYS A 141 -16.70 -1.70 3.83
C LYS A 141 -15.19 -1.80 3.95
N ILE A 142 -14.56 -2.23 2.88
CA ILE A 142 -13.12 -2.42 2.79
C ILE A 142 -12.56 -1.31 1.91
N TYR A 143 -11.78 -0.43 2.51
CA TYR A 143 -11.03 0.61 1.80
C TYR A 143 -9.64 0.08 1.50
N PHE A 144 -9.18 0.21 0.27
CA PHE A 144 -7.91 -0.37 -0.13
C PHE A 144 -7.26 0.43 -1.26
N SER A 145 -5.96 0.26 -1.39
CA SER A 145 -5.15 0.86 -2.45
C SER A 145 -4.88 -0.14 -3.57
N ASP A 146 -4.81 0.37 -4.80
CA ASP A 146 -4.19 -0.25 -5.96
C ASP A 146 -3.03 0.65 -6.35
N ALA A 147 -1.81 0.23 -6.02
CA ALA A 147 -0.61 1.06 -6.13
C ALA A 147 -0.36 1.50 -7.57
N SER A 148 -0.69 0.64 -8.53
CA SER A 148 -0.61 0.96 -9.96
C SER A 148 -1.61 0.13 -10.76
N SER A 149 -2.42 0.79 -11.58
CA SER A 149 -3.25 0.13 -12.60
C SER A 149 -2.47 -0.27 -13.85
N LYS A 150 -1.20 0.18 -13.98
CA LYS A 150 -0.34 -0.05 -15.13
C LYS A 150 0.72 -1.12 -14.88
N TYR A 151 1.42 -1.03 -13.77
CA TYR A 151 2.56 -1.89 -13.45
C TYR A 151 2.21 -2.85 -12.33
N GLY A 152 2.33 -4.16 -12.60
CA GLY A 152 2.11 -5.20 -11.61
C GLY A 152 3.33 -5.43 -10.69
N TYR A 153 3.14 -6.28 -9.70
CA TYR A 153 4.18 -6.68 -8.74
C TYR A 153 5.49 -7.09 -9.43
N GLY A 154 6.61 -6.56 -8.93
CA GLY A 154 7.94 -6.73 -9.52
C GLY A 154 8.29 -5.75 -10.63
N SER A 155 7.37 -4.85 -11.00
CA SER A 155 7.58 -3.77 -11.96
C SER A 155 7.51 -2.37 -11.34
N ASP A 156 7.48 -2.28 -10.02
CA ASP A 156 7.43 -1.06 -9.20
C ASP A 156 8.54 -0.06 -9.53
N ARG A 157 9.74 -0.57 -9.92
CA ARG A 157 10.84 0.29 -10.37
C ARG A 157 10.55 1.00 -11.69
N LEU A 158 9.76 0.40 -12.57
CA LEU A 158 9.34 1.05 -13.81
C LEU A 158 8.33 2.17 -13.51
N GLU A 159 7.40 1.93 -12.58
CA GLU A 159 6.46 2.94 -12.07
C GLU A 159 7.21 4.15 -11.49
N LEU A 160 8.20 3.89 -10.62
CA LEU A 160 9.04 4.94 -10.04
C LEU A 160 9.76 5.77 -11.11
N LEU A 161 10.34 5.10 -12.12
CA LEU A 161 11.12 5.78 -13.19
C LEU A 161 10.23 6.49 -14.19
N GLU A 162 9.04 5.99 -14.46
CA GLU A 162 8.09 6.65 -15.34
C GLU A 162 7.43 7.86 -14.68
N HIS A 163 7.17 7.74 -13.38
CA HIS A 163 6.58 8.76 -12.53
C HIS A 163 5.25 9.30 -13.07
N THR A 164 4.34 8.39 -13.41
CA THR A 164 2.96 8.71 -13.79
C THR A 164 1.99 8.28 -12.68
N PRO A 165 0.84 8.98 -12.50
CA PRO A 165 -0.07 8.69 -11.42
C PRO A 165 -1.04 7.58 -11.81
N ASN A 166 -0.64 6.32 -11.65
CA ASN A 166 -1.46 5.16 -11.97
C ASN A 166 -2.13 4.51 -10.75
N GLY A 167 -1.90 5.04 -9.55
CA GLY A 167 -2.44 4.52 -8.30
C GLY A 167 -3.86 5.01 -8.02
N ARG A 168 -4.59 4.24 -7.21
CA ARG A 168 -5.99 4.53 -6.85
C ARG A 168 -6.28 4.17 -5.40
N LEU A 169 -7.22 4.90 -4.79
CA LEU A 169 -7.91 4.49 -3.57
C LEU A 169 -9.30 3.98 -3.94
N LEU A 170 -9.69 2.83 -3.41
CA LEU A 170 -10.95 2.15 -3.74
C LEU A 170 -11.71 1.75 -2.48
N VAL A 171 -13.00 1.47 -2.64
CA VAL A 171 -13.84 0.85 -1.62
C VAL A 171 -14.59 -0.34 -2.21
N TYR A 172 -14.52 -1.48 -1.52
CA TYR A 172 -15.38 -2.64 -1.77
C TYR A 172 -16.52 -2.67 -0.76
N ASP A 173 -17.75 -2.75 -1.23
CA ASP A 173 -18.94 -2.91 -0.40
C ASP A 173 -19.39 -4.38 -0.39
N PRO A 174 -19.28 -5.09 0.75
CA PRO A 174 -19.65 -6.50 0.81
C PRO A 174 -21.16 -6.75 0.64
N ALA A 175 -22.01 -5.73 0.83
CA ALA A 175 -23.44 -5.87 0.67
C ALA A 175 -23.85 -5.90 -0.82
N THR A 176 -23.23 -5.08 -1.64
CA THR A 176 -23.48 -5.03 -3.11
C THR A 176 -22.48 -5.90 -3.87
N LYS A 177 -21.31 -6.19 -3.28
CA LYS A 177 -20.15 -6.84 -3.91
C LYS A 177 -19.57 -6.02 -5.06
N GLU A 178 -19.70 -4.73 -4.99
CA GLU A 178 -19.18 -3.79 -5.97
C GLU A 178 -17.97 -3.04 -5.41
N THR A 179 -17.03 -2.73 -6.30
CA THR A 179 -15.86 -1.91 -6.00
C THR A 179 -15.97 -0.58 -6.70
N THR A 180 -15.77 0.50 -5.96
CA THR A 180 -15.81 1.87 -6.48
C THR A 180 -14.49 2.56 -6.26
N THR A 181 -13.99 3.26 -7.27
CA THR A 181 -12.82 4.12 -7.18
C THR A 181 -13.20 5.44 -6.49
N LEU A 182 -12.45 5.82 -5.46
CA LEU A 182 -12.66 7.03 -4.64
C LEU A 182 -11.70 8.15 -5.01
N ILE A 183 -10.42 7.82 -5.22
CA ILE A 183 -9.37 8.73 -5.70
C ILE A 183 -8.65 8.04 -6.85
N GLU A 184 -8.45 8.78 -7.92
CA GLU A 184 -7.60 8.41 -9.06
C GLU A 184 -6.31 9.23 -9.02
N ASP A 185 -5.40 8.93 -9.93
CA ASP A 185 -4.18 9.71 -10.17
C ASP A 185 -3.27 9.84 -8.93
N LEU A 186 -3.14 8.77 -8.15
CA LEU A 186 -2.18 8.68 -7.05
C LEU A 186 -0.83 8.14 -7.55
N TYR A 187 0.25 8.67 -6.98
CA TYR A 187 1.62 8.24 -7.32
C TYR A 187 2.05 7.08 -6.41
N PHE A 188 1.72 5.87 -6.80
CA PHE A 188 1.93 4.64 -6.06
C PHE A 188 1.19 4.66 -4.72
N ALA A 189 -0.12 4.43 -4.80
CA ALA A 189 -1.01 4.39 -3.64
C ALA A 189 -0.67 3.16 -2.77
N ASN A 190 -0.21 3.38 -1.54
CA ASN A 190 0.27 2.36 -0.62
C ASN A 190 -0.62 2.33 0.63
N GLY A 191 -0.06 2.42 1.82
CA GLY A 191 -0.75 2.30 3.09
C GLY A 191 -2.09 3.02 3.20
N VAL A 192 -3.09 2.35 3.76
CA VAL A 192 -4.45 2.87 3.98
C VAL A 192 -4.82 2.71 5.45
N ALA A 193 -5.29 3.77 6.10
CA ALA A 193 -5.78 3.70 7.47
C ALA A 193 -6.97 4.62 7.74
N LEU A 194 -8.00 4.07 8.36
CA LEU A 194 -9.17 4.81 8.84
C LEU A 194 -8.85 5.61 10.09
N SER A 195 -9.46 6.78 10.22
CA SER A 195 -9.51 7.49 11.51
C SER A 195 -10.40 6.74 12.50
N THR A 196 -10.11 6.86 13.79
CA THR A 196 -10.83 6.16 14.88
C THR A 196 -12.34 6.39 14.84
N ASP A 197 -12.79 7.58 14.43
CA ASP A 197 -14.20 7.94 14.27
C ASP A 197 -14.76 7.66 12.87
N GLU A 198 -13.92 7.10 11.98
CA GLU A 198 -14.22 6.86 10.58
C GLU A 198 -14.74 8.09 9.84
N SER A 199 -14.32 9.28 10.24
CA SER A 199 -14.69 10.51 9.54
C SER A 199 -13.84 10.74 8.29
N PHE A 200 -12.66 10.17 8.24
CA PHE A 200 -11.77 10.17 7.10
C PHE A 200 -10.86 8.92 7.10
N LEU A 201 -10.16 8.74 6.02
CA LEU A 201 -9.04 7.81 5.92
C LEU A 201 -7.81 8.51 5.34
N LEU A 202 -6.65 7.93 5.58
CA LEU A 202 -5.39 8.32 4.96
C LEU A 202 -4.99 7.30 3.90
N VAL A 203 -4.36 7.77 2.83
CA VAL A 203 -3.68 6.94 1.85
C VAL A 203 -2.31 7.53 1.52
N ASN A 204 -1.29 6.70 1.56
CA ASN A 204 0.08 7.10 1.27
C ASN A 204 0.32 7.16 -0.25
N GLU A 205 0.96 8.25 -0.71
CA GLU A 205 1.52 8.36 -2.07
C GLU A 205 3.04 8.24 -1.99
N THR A 206 3.52 7.03 -2.15
CA THR A 206 4.92 6.66 -1.94
C THR A 206 5.88 7.50 -2.76
N PHE A 207 5.60 7.66 -4.06
CA PHE A 207 6.51 8.36 -4.98
C PHE A 207 6.35 9.89 -4.99
N MET A 208 5.43 10.42 -4.20
CA MET A 208 5.29 11.86 -3.98
C MET A 208 5.67 12.32 -2.56
N TYR A 209 6.17 11.40 -1.72
CA TYR A 209 6.57 11.71 -0.33
C TYR A 209 5.47 12.43 0.45
N ARG A 210 4.21 12.01 0.27
CA ARG A 210 3.06 12.66 0.90
C ARG A 210 1.98 11.66 1.29
N ILE A 211 1.03 12.13 2.07
CA ILE A 211 -0.16 11.39 2.48
C ILE A 211 -1.38 12.21 2.10
N GLN A 212 -2.34 11.57 1.45
CA GLN A 212 -3.65 12.12 1.16
C GLN A 212 -4.64 11.77 2.27
N LYS A 213 -5.59 12.65 2.50
CA LYS A 213 -6.76 12.41 3.34
C LYS A 213 -8.00 12.39 2.46
N TYR A 214 -8.82 11.36 2.62
CA TYR A 214 -10.14 11.29 1.98
C TYR A 214 -11.23 11.37 3.06
N TRP A 215 -12.15 12.31 2.90
CA TRP A 215 -13.22 12.52 3.85
C TRP A 215 -14.39 11.56 3.59
N LEU A 216 -14.79 10.81 4.62
CA LEU A 216 -15.90 9.86 4.56
C LEU A 216 -17.20 10.45 5.10
N LYS A 217 -17.10 11.41 6.04
CA LYS A 217 -18.26 11.99 6.73
C LYS A 217 -18.18 13.52 6.76
N GLY A 218 -19.32 14.18 7.04
CA GLY A 218 -19.40 15.64 7.19
C GLY A 218 -19.53 16.37 5.85
N GLU A 219 -19.34 17.70 5.88
CA GLU A 219 -19.52 18.57 4.72
C GLU A 219 -18.50 18.32 3.59
N LYS A 220 -17.35 17.75 3.93
CA LYS A 220 -16.30 17.41 2.96
C LYS A 220 -16.40 15.99 2.44
N ALA A 221 -17.40 15.20 2.84
CA ALA A 221 -17.51 13.80 2.42
C ALA A 221 -17.40 13.67 0.89
N GLY A 222 -16.57 12.69 0.46
CA GLY A 222 -16.30 12.47 -0.97
C GLY A 222 -15.21 13.36 -1.56
N THR A 223 -14.52 14.17 -0.76
CA THR A 223 -13.39 15.00 -1.22
C THR A 223 -12.06 14.55 -0.60
N SER A 224 -10.97 14.87 -1.28
CA SER A 224 -9.60 14.61 -0.79
C SER A 224 -8.82 15.90 -0.62
N GLU A 225 -7.83 15.86 0.28
CA GLU A 225 -6.86 16.93 0.49
C GLU A 225 -5.51 16.33 0.93
N VAL A 226 -4.42 17.07 0.71
CA VAL A 226 -3.11 16.66 1.22
C VAL A 226 -3.12 16.77 2.75
N PHE A 227 -2.83 15.67 3.44
CA PHE A 227 -2.73 15.63 4.89
C PHE A 227 -1.36 16.07 5.37
N ILE A 228 -0.31 15.52 4.77
CA ILE A 228 1.08 15.90 5.01
C ILE A 228 1.89 15.68 3.73
N GLU A 229 2.85 16.55 3.48
CA GLU A 229 3.74 16.46 2.33
C GLU A 229 5.20 16.66 2.73
N ASN A 230 6.09 16.44 1.79
CA ASN A 230 7.53 16.59 1.98
C ASN A 230 8.07 15.66 3.08
N LEU A 231 7.59 14.42 3.14
CA LEU A 231 8.14 13.42 4.05
C LEU A 231 9.62 13.14 3.75
N PRO A 232 10.43 12.76 4.75
CA PRO A 232 11.88 12.55 4.59
C PRO A 232 12.23 11.22 3.92
N GLY A 233 11.25 10.45 3.49
CA GLY A 233 11.39 9.17 2.82
C GLY A 233 10.09 8.76 2.14
N PHE A 234 10.10 7.57 1.57
CA PHE A 234 8.98 6.99 0.85
C PHE A 234 7.97 6.40 1.84
N PRO A 235 6.79 7.01 2.03
CA PRO A 235 5.77 6.44 2.89
C PRO A 235 5.26 5.12 2.29
N ASP A 236 5.22 4.11 3.14
CA ASP A 236 4.83 2.74 2.85
C ASP A 236 3.50 2.42 3.57
N ASN A 237 3.48 1.46 4.47
CA ASN A 237 2.29 1.17 5.25
C ASN A 237 1.94 2.29 6.23
N VAL A 238 0.68 2.38 6.59
CA VAL A 238 0.17 3.25 7.65
C VAL A 238 -0.80 2.48 8.53
N SER A 239 -0.70 2.69 9.83
CA SER A 239 -1.66 2.13 10.79
C SER A 239 -2.15 3.20 11.75
N SER A 240 -3.37 3.06 12.24
CA SER A 240 -3.96 3.93 13.25
C SER A 240 -4.11 3.20 14.59
N ASN A 241 -4.20 3.97 15.67
CA ASN A 241 -4.58 3.44 16.99
C ASN A 241 -5.87 4.09 17.48
N GLU A 242 -6.40 3.57 18.59
CA GLU A 242 -7.64 4.08 19.20
C GLU A 242 -7.53 5.53 19.72
N GLU A 243 -6.32 6.06 19.87
CA GLU A 243 -6.07 7.43 20.32
C GLU A 243 -6.02 8.45 19.15
N GLY A 244 -6.21 8.01 17.91
CA GLY A 244 -6.17 8.86 16.72
C GLY A 244 -4.74 9.20 16.27
N ILE A 245 -3.75 8.39 16.66
CA ILE A 245 -2.36 8.52 16.21
C ILE A 245 -2.16 7.60 15.01
N PHE A 246 -1.50 8.13 13.98
CA PHE A 246 -1.11 7.35 12.80
C PHE A 246 0.39 7.08 12.84
N TRP A 247 0.75 5.83 12.59
CA TRP A 247 2.13 5.37 12.42
C TRP A 247 2.37 5.12 10.95
N VAL A 248 3.39 5.77 10.41
CA VAL A 248 3.75 5.65 8.99
C VAL A 248 5.14 5.05 8.88
N ALA A 249 5.23 3.92 8.19
CA ALA A 249 6.52 3.36 7.81
C ALA A 249 7.12 4.14 6.65
N LEU A 250 8.43 4.30 6.64
CA LEU A 250 9.18 4.82 5.49
C LEU A 250 10.13 3.71 5.03
N PHE A 251 9.86 3.08 3.88
CA PHE A 251 10.65 1.93 3.46
C PHE A 251 12.08 2.30 3.06
N ASN A 252 12.29 3.53 2.59
CA ASN A 252 13.61 4.10 2.30
C ASN A 252 13.62 5.61 2.58
N PRO A 253 14.75 6.17 3.00
CA PRO A 253 14.94 7.61 2.99
C PRO A 253 15.01 8.12 1.54
N ARG A 254 14.78 9.41 1.34
CA ARG A 254 15.03 10.08 0.06
C ARG A 254 16.49 9.93 -0.33
N ASN A 255 16.77 9.87 -1.61
CA ASN A 255 18.14 9.73 -2.11
C ASN A 255 18.35 10.50 -3.42
N ASP A 256 19.60 10.98 -3.60
CA ASP A 256 19.98 11.84 -4.72
C ASP A 256 19.75 11.19 -6.10
N PHE A 257 19.82 9.87 -6.21
CA PHE A 257 19.63 9.19 -7.50
C PHE A 257 18.21 9.36 -8.04
N ILE A 258 17.22 9.19 -7.15
CA ILE A 258 15.81 9.36 -7.51
C ILE A 258 15.48 10.83 -7.71
N GLU A 259 16.04 11.70 -6.85
CA GLU A 259 15.87 13.15 -6.99
C GLU A 259 16.48 13.70 -8.31
N MET A 260 17.57 13.13 -8.81
CA MET A 260 18.14 13.49 -10.13
C MET A 260 17.24 13.07 -11.29
N SER A 261 16.45 12.02 -11.15
CA SER A 261 15.49 11.61 -12.20
C SER A 261 14.30 12.56 -12.35
N SER A 262 14.14 13.48 -11.40
CA SER A 262 13.08 14.49 -11.38
C SER A 262 13.37 15.73 -12.27
N ASN A 263 14.58 15.86 -12.83
CA ASN A 263 15.01 17.05 -13.59
C ASN A 263 15.13 16.79 -15.10
#